data_a924b2fb0a49edf1860472e3d5a6c2e1
#
_entry.id   a924b2fb0a49edf1860472e3d5a6c2e1
#
_cell.length_a   1.000
_cell.length_b   1.000
_cell.length_c   1.000
_cell.angle_alpha   90.00
_cell.angle_beta   90.00
_cell.angle_gamma   90.00
#
_symmetry.space_group_name_H-M   'P 1'
#
loop_
_entity.id
_entity.type
_entity.pdbx_description
1 polymer ?
#
loop_
_entity_poly.entity_id
_entity_poly.type
_entity_poly.pdbx_seq_one_letter_code
_entity_poly.pdbx_strand_id
1 'polypeptide(L)'
;ASPNGKLSVTVDAGEALTWQIAHDGTTVLQPSAIALQGRDEKSAKKAITFGKNVKVIRAERKSVESSFPTPLYKKASVEDVYNQLTLKCRGGYSVQFRAYDDGAAYRFISEQNKPFIVLNETADFNFDKDYQAFVPYINDNRNGERYCFSFESYYDEAPLSKMHTDSLSITPLMVCLDGGKNAVIMEASLEHYPGMFLTVNPQTRQGVQAAFAPYPLEEIIGGHNRLNLIPTKRADYIARCAKQELPWRVVLVTEKDTQLADNDMAQRLAPACRIKDISW
;
A
#
# COMPACT_ATOMS: atom_id res chain seq x y z
N ALA A 1 -2.63 -6.74 -18.35
CA ALA A 1 -2.32 -8.09 -17.82
C ALA A 1 -0.84 -8.16 -17.46
N SER A 2 -0.48 -9.14 -16.64
CA SER A 2 0.90 -9.53 -16.35
C SER A 2 1.64 -10.03 -17.62
N PRO A 3 2.97 -10.18 -17.61
CA PRO A 3 3.73 -10.70 -18.75
C PRO A 3 3.25 -12.08 -19.21
N ASN A 4 2.96 -13.01 -18.31
CA ASN A 4 2.42 -14.35 -18.65
C ASN A 4 0.91 -14.37 -18.96
N GLY A 5 0.22 -13.23 -18.82
CA GLY A 5 -1.20 -13.07 -19.09
C GLY A 5 -2.17 -13.60 -18.04
N LYS A 6 -1.71 -14.28 -17.00
CA LYS A 6 -2.57 -14.89 -15.97
C LYS A 6 -3.20 -13.87 -15.03
N LEU A 7 -2.44 -12.84 -14.63
CA LEU A 7 -2.95 -11.78 -13.76
C LEU A 7 -3.40 -10.57 -14.58
N SER A 8 -4.58 -10.07 -14.30
CA SER A 8 -5.11 -8.86 -14.92
C SER A 8 -5.48 -7.82 -13.88
N VAL A 9 -5.16 -6.56 -14.19
CA VAL A 9 -5.58 -5.39 -13.42
C VAL A 9 -6.55 -4.59 -14.27
N THR A 10 -7.76 -4.42 -13.75
CA THR A 10 -8.79 -3.57 -14.36
C THR A 10 -8.86 -2.27 -13.57
N VAL A 11 -8.87 -1.15 -14.26
CA VAL A 11 -8.91 0.19 -13.65
C VAL A 11 -10.12 0.93 -14.21
N ASP A 12 -10.97 1.40 -13.32
CA ASP A 12 -12.07 2.32 -13.68
C ASP A 12 -11.75 3.73 -13.16
N ALA A 13 -11.80 4.70 -14.06
CA ALA A 13 -11.44 6.09 -13.81
C ALA A 13 -12.65 7.01 -14.07
N GLY A 14 -13.60 7.01 -13.14
CA GLY A 14 -14.83 7.78 -13.18
C GLY A 14 -14.98 8.75 -12.00
N GLU A 15 -16.14 8.73 -11.35
CA GLU A 15 -16.39 9.49 -10.12
C GLU A 15 -15.42 9.09 -9.00
N ALA A 16 -15.14 7.78 -8.89
CA ALA A 16 -14.07 7.22 -8.09
C ALA A 16 -13.06 6.52 -8.99
N LEU A 17 -11.79 6.56 -8.61
CA LEU A 17 -10.78 5.68 -9.19
C LEU A 17 -10.81 4.37 -8.44
N THR A 18 -11.06 3.27 -9.15
CA THR A 18 -11.02 1.93 -8.57
C THR A 18 -10.07 1.03 -9.34
N TRP A 19 -9.56 0.02 -8.68
CA TRP A 19 -8.80 -1.05 -9.28
C TRP A 19 -9.32 -2.41 -8.84
N GLN A 20 -9.13 -3.40 -9.69
CA GLN A 20 -9.58 -4.78 -9.48
C GLN A 20 -8.51 -5.72 -10.01
N ILE A 21 -8.35 -6.86 -9.37
CA ILE A 21 -7.38 -7.89 -9.76
C ILE A 21 -8.12 -9.21 -10.02
N ALA A 22 -7.79 -9.86 -11.12
CA ALA A 22 -8.17 -11.24 -11.38
C ALA A 22 -6.92 -12.06 -11.73
N HIS A 23 -6.92 -13.34 -11.36
CA HIS A 23 -5.86 -14.30 -11.65
C HIS A 23 -6.47 -15.61 -12.18
N ASP A 24 -6.07 -16.01 -13.40
CA ASP A 24 -6.65 -17.15 -14.13
C ASP A 24 -8.20 -17.09 -14.18
N GLY A 25 -8.72 -15.89 -14.51
CA GLY A 25 -10.16 -15.65 -14.62
C GLY A 25 -10.93 -15.61 -13.30
N THR A 26 -10.27 -15.86 -12.17
CA THR A 26 -10.87 -15.76 -10.82
C THR A 26 -10.59 -14.39 -10.22
N THR A 27 -11.60 -13.74 -9.64
CA THR A 27 -11.41 -12.47 -8.96
C THR A 27 -10.58 -12.67 -7.69
N VAL A 28 -9.51 -11.90 -7.56
CA VAL A 28 -8.66 -11.81 -6.36
C VAL A 28 -9.04 -10.61 -5.52
N LEU A 29 -9.23 -9.47 -6.18
CA LEU A 29 -9.62 -8.22 -5.54
C LEU A 29 -10.81 -7.64 -6.30
N GLN A 30 -11.90 -7.36 -5.60
CA GLN A 30 -13.07 -6.66 -6.11
C GLN A 30 -12.74 -5.17 -6.38
N PRO A 31 -13.58 -4.42 -7.12
CA PRO A 31 -13.39 -3.00 -7.29
C PRO A 31 -13.14 -2.31 -5.94
N SER A 32 -11.94 -1.78 -5.79
CA SER A 32 -11.41 -1.20 -4.56
C SER A 32 -11.02 0.25 -4.82
N ALA A 33 -11.57 1.16 -4.02
CA ALA A 33 -11.40 2.59 -4.23
C ALA A 33 -10.00 3.04 -3.78
N ILE A 34 -9.42 3.95 -4.58
CA ILE A 34 -8.14 4.57 -4.28
C ILE A 34 -8.25 6.08 -4.49
N ALA A 35 -7.86 6.85 -3.48
CA ALA A 35 -7.90 8.31 -3.54
C ALA A 35 -6.91 8.93 -2.57
N LEU A 36 -6.56 10.19 -2.81
CA LEU A 36 -5.82 11.01 -1.88
C LEU A 36 -6.56 12.34 -1.71
N GLN A 37 -6.71 12.76 -0.46
CA GLN A 37 -7.30 14.03 -0.10
C GLN A 37 -6.26 14.91 0.57
N GLY A 38 -6.13 16.14 0.12
CA GLY A 38 -5.19 17.08 0.65
C GLY A 38 -5.66 18.51 0.50
N ARG A 39 -4.80 19.43 0.92
CA ARG A 39 -4.98 20.87 0.77
C ARG A 39 -3.65 21.56 0.48
N ASP A 40 -3.71 22.70 -0.14
CA ASP A 40 -2.53 23.55 -0.27
C ASP A 40 -2.00 23.90 1.13
N GLU A 41 -0.68 23.86 1.30
CA GLU A 41 -0.05 24.09 2.61
C GLU A 41 -0.32 25.51 3.15
N LYS A 42 -0.40 26.49 2.24
CA LYS A 42 -0.61 27.91 2.60
C LYS A 42 -2.06 28.32 2.59
N SER A 43 -2.97 27.49 2.03
CA SER A 43 -4.40 27.82 1.88
C SER A 43 -5.29 26.62 2.20
N ALA A 44 -5.84 26.60 3.39
CA ALA A 44 -6.77 25.55 3.82
C ALA A 44 -8.03 25.43 2.92
N LYS A 45 -8.37 26.48 2.19
CA LYS A 45 -9.55 26.53 1.29
C LYS A 45 -9.31 25.86 -0.06
N LYS A 46 -8.04 25.64 -0.44
CA LYS A 46 -7.71 25.02 -1.72
C LYS A 46 -7.53 23.52 -1.56
N ALA A 47 -8.60 22.77 -1.81
CA ALA A 47 -8.56 21.32 -1.79
C ALA A 47 -7.69 20.76 -2.95
N ILE A 48 -6.99 19.68 -2.66
CA ILE A 48 -6.25 18.87 -3.62
C ILE A 48 -6.81 17.45 -3.51
N THR A 49 -7.24 16.88 -4.64
CA THR A 49 -7.86 15.55 -4.62
C THR A 49 -7.34 14.74 -5.80
N PHE A 50 -6.83 13.55 -5.53
CA PHE A 50 -6.49 12.53 -6.51
C PHE A 50 -7.49 11.40 -6.42
N GLY A 51 -7.84 10.76 -7.53
CA GLY A 51 -8.71 9.59 -7.55
C GLY A 51 -10.22 9.86 -7.39
N LYS A 52 -10.65 11.13 -7.40
CA LYS A 52 -12.09 11.49 -7.43
C LYS A 52 -12.39 12.36 -8.64
N ASN A 53 -13.54 12.12 -9.30
CA ASN A 53 -13.95 12.82 -10.54
C ASN A 53 -12.81 12.84 -11.55
N VAL A 54 -12.26 11.66 -11.81
CA VAL A 54 -11.00 11.50 -12.54
C VAL A 54 -11.17 11.90 -13.99
N LYS A 55 -10.28 12.76 -14.48
CA LYS A 55 -10.19 13.13 -15.90
C LYS A 55 -8.82 12.73 -16.41
N VAL A 56 -8.75 11.60 -17.08
CA VAL A 56 -7.52 11.09 -17.69
C VAL A 56 -7.19 11.96 -18.91
N ILE A 57 -5.99 12.52 -18.93
CA ILE A 57 -5.44 13.31 -20.04
C ILE A 57 -4.72 12.39 -21.02
N ARG A 58 -3.97 11.42 -20.47
CA ARG A 58 -3.16 10.49 -21.26
C ARG A 58 -3.01 9.17 -20.51
N ALA A 59 -3.05 8.07 -21.26
CA ALA A 59 -2.76 6.73 -20.78
C ALA A 59 -1.53 6.19 -21.51
N GLU A 60 -0.53 5.76 -20.77
CA GLU A 60 0.71 5.20 -21.30
C GLU A 60 0.87 3.76 -20.82
N ARG A 61 1.27 2.87 -21.71
CA ARG A 61 1.58 1.48 -21.41
C ARG A 61 3.02 1.19 -21.76
N LYS A 62 3.68 0.40 -20.93
CA LYS A 62 5.00 -0.15 -21.23
C LYS A 62 5.13 -1.55 -20.66
N SER A 63 5.95 -2.36 -21.30
CA SER A 63 6.46 -3.62 -20.76
C SER A 63 7.92 -3.42 -20.36
N VAL A 64 8.32 -4.01 -19.25
CA VAL A 64 9.68 -3.95 -18.72
C VAL A 64 10.13 -5.37 -18.46
N GLU A 65 11.33 -5.68 -18.93
CA GLU A 65 12.06 -6.90 -18.66
C GLU A 65 13.47 -6.49 -18.29
N SER A 66 13.82 -6.63 -17.02
CA SER A 66 15.11 -6.22 -16.48
C SER A 66 15.48 -7.08 -15.27
N SER A 67 16.72 -6.97 -14.84
CA SER A 67 17.19 -7.53 -13.58
C SER A 67 18.16 -6.57 -12.91
N PHE A 68 18.32 -6.69 -11.60
CA PHE A 68 19.26 -5.87 -10.85
C PHE A 68 19.93 -6.69 -9.73
N PRO A 69 21.19 -6.35 -9.39
CA PRO A 69 21.90 -7.03 -8.31
C PRO A 69 21.34 -6.64 -6.95
N THR A 70 21.32 -7.59 -6.03
CA THR A 70 20.82 -7.41 -4.66
C THR A 70 21.86 -7.91 -3.65
N PRO A 71 22.92 -7.13 -3.35
CA PRO A 71 24.09 -7.61 -2.62
C PRO A 71 23.81 -8.00 -1.16
N LEU A 72 22.72 -7.52 -0.56
CA LEU A 72 22.33 -7.78 0.84
C LEU A 72 20.97 -8.49 0.94
N TYR A 73 20.68 -9.38 0.01
CA TYR A 73 19.41 -10.07 -0.05
C TYR A 73 19.57 -11.58 -0.19
N LYS A 74 18.48 -12.34 -0.02
CA LYS A 74 18.45 -13.81 -0.18
C LYS A 74 18.84 -14.30 -1.60
N LYS A 75 18.73 -13.43 -2.62
CA LYS A 75 19.12 -13.69 -4.01
C LYS A 75 20.21 -12.72 -4.43
N ALA A 76 21.16 -13.15 -5.25
CA ALA A 76 22.22 -12.28 -5.77
C ALA A 76 21.71 -11.28 -6.81
N SER A 77 20.62 -11.63 -7.49
CA SER A 77 19.93 -10.80 -8.49
C SER A 77 18.43 -11.04 -8.43
N VAL A 78 17.65 -10.00 -8.67
CA VAL A 78 16.19 -10.06 -8.77
C VAL A 78 15.77 -9.66 -10.18
N GLU A 79 14.89 -10.47 -10.79
CA GLU A 79 14.25 -10.16 -12.05
C GLU A 79 13.08 -9.19 -11.80
N ASP A 80 13.02 -8.12 -12.60
CA ASP A 80 11.95 -7.11 -12.55
C ASP A 80 11.22 -7.07 -13.91
N VAL A 81 10.22 -7.95 -14.04
CA VAL A 81 9.46 -8.18 -15.26
C VAL A 81 8.00 -7.85 -15.02
N TYR A 82 7.49 -6.84 -15.69
CA TYR A 82 6.12 -6.35 -15.48
C TYR A 82 5.55 -5.58 -16.67
N ASN A 83 4.24 -5.47 -16.71
CA ASN A 83 3.52 -4.52 -17.55
C ASN A 83 3.02 -3.35 -16.69
N GLN A 84 3.14 -2.13 -17.20
CA GLN A 84 2.74 -0.92 -16.50
C GLN A 84 1.73 -0.11 -17.29
N LEU A 85 0.71 0.39 -16.58
CA LEU A 85 -0.20 1.44 -17.02
C LEU A 85 0.07 2.71 -16.20
N THR A 86 0.30 3.83 -16.87
CA THR A 86 0.36 5.15 -16.23
C THR A 86 -0.78 6.00 -16.75
N LEU A 87 -1.64 6.45 -15.86
CA LEU A 87 -2.71 7.40 -16.17
C LEU A 87 -2.29 8.79 -15.71
N LYS A 88 -2.04 9.69 -16.65
CA LYS A 88 -1.85 11.11 -16.35
C LYS A 88 -3.21 11.78 -16.23
N CYS A 89 -3.46 12.42 -15.09
CA CYS A 89 -4.77 12.96 -14.74
C CYS A 89 -4.75 14.48 -14.62
N ARG A 90 -5.90 15.11 -14.86
CA ARG A 90 -6.09 16.52 -14.56
C ARG A 90 -6.00 16.73 -13.03
N GLY A 91 -5.40 17.83 -12.61
CA GLY A 91 -5.20 18.12 -11.18
C GLY A 91 -3.75 17.94 -10.72
N GLY A 92 -2.81 17.67 -11.66
CA GLY A 92 -1.38 17.61 -11.38
C GLY A 92 -0.98 16.35 -10.64
N TYR A 93 -1.45 15.21 -11.11
CA TYR A 93 -1.03 13.89 -10.62
C TYR A 93 -1.11 12.83 -11.70
N SER A 94 -0.39 11.75 -11.48
CA SER A 94 -0.50 10.51 -12.25
C SER A 94 -0.73 9.34 -11.32
N VAL A 95 -1.29 8.25 -11.84
CA VAL A 95 -1.39 6.97 -11.14
C VAL A 95 -0.69 5.91 -11.96
N GLN A 96 0.20 5.15 -11.35
CA GLN A 96 0.85 4.01 -11.97
C GLN A 96 0.30 2.71 -11.42
N PHE A 97 0.02 1.77 -12.30
CA PHE A 97 -0.33 0.39 -11.99
C PHE A 97 0.70 -0.52 -12.61
N ARG A 98 1.22 -1.47 -11.85
CA ARG A 98 2.09 -2.54 -12.35
C ARG A 98 1.43 -3.88 -12.15
N ALA A 99 1.49 -4.73 -13.16
CA ALA A 99 1.05 -6.12 -13.12
C ALA A 99 2.28 -7.02 -13.32
N TYR A 100 2.60 -7.77 -12.30
CA TYR A 100 3.60 -8.84 -12.26
C TYR A 100 2.88 -10.18 -12.37
N ASP A 101 3.62 -11.26 -12.61
CA ASP A 101 3.04 -12.61 -12.67
C ASP A 101 2.56 -13.11 -11.30
N ASP A 102 3.11 -12.54 -10.23
CA ASP A 102 2.84 -12.89 -8.83
C ASP A 102 2.20 -11.76 -8.02
N GLY A 103 1.64 -10.74 -8.67
CA GLY A 103 0.94 -9.67 -7.96
C GLY A 103 0.77 -8.39 -8.75
N ALA A 104 0.12 -7.43 -8.12
CA ALA A 104 -0.09 -6.11 -8.69
C ALA A 104 0.16 -5.01 -7.66
N ALA A 105 0.51 -3.83 -8.16
CA ALA A 105 0.74 -2.66 -7.32
C ALA A 105 0.24 -1.40 -8.00
N TYR A 106 -0.17 -0.42 -7.17
CA TYR A 106 -0.38 0.94 -7.66
C TYR A 106 0.32 1.95 -6.76
N ARG A 107 0.60 3.13 -7.32
CA ARG A 107 1.00 4.33 -6.57
C ARG A 107 0.46 5.59 -7.21
N PHE A 108 0.28 6.62 -6.40
CA PHE A 108 0.13 7.97 -6.88
C PHE A 108 1.49 8.63 -7.13
N ILE A 109 1.54 9.49 -8.14
CA ILE A 109 2.66 10.39 -8.40
C ILE A 109 2.11 11.80 -8.37
N SER A 110 2.58 12.60 -7.44
CA SER A 110 2.24 14.01 -7.37
C SER A 110 3.12 14.80 -8.34
N GLU A 111 2.50 15.59 -9.18
CA GLU A 111 3.14 16.57 -10.06
C GLU A 111 2.92 18.01 -9.55
N GLN A 112 2.49 18.16 -8.29
CA GLN A 112 2.28 19.47 -7.67
C GLN A 112 3.61 20.19 -7.50
N ASN A 113 3.77 21.36 -8.14
CA ASN A 113 5.00 22.15 -8.02
C ASN A 113 5.15 22.85 -6.68
N LYS A 114 4.08 22.95 -5.90
CA LYS A 114 4.07 23.57 -4.56
C LYS A 114 3.83 22.49 -3.51
N PRO A 115 4.42 22.66 -2.31
CA PRO A 115 4.11 21.78 -1.19
C PRO A 115 2.61 21.77 -0.86
N PHE A 116 2.12 20.62 -0.50
CA PHE A 116 0.74 20.42 -0.05
C PHE A 116 0.68 19.42 1.11
N ILE A 117 -0.41 19.46 1.82
CA ILE A 117 -0.68 18.62 2.98
C ILE A 117 -1.62 17.51 2.55
N VAL A 118 -1.27 16.27 2.85
CA VAL A 118 -2.13 15.11 2.69
C VAL A 118 -2.93 14.91 3.97
N LEU A 119 -4.24 15.02 3.87
CA LEU A 119 -5.16 14.84 4.99
C LEU A 119 -5.52 13.37 5.20
N ASN A 120 -5.72 12.64 4.10
CA ASN A 120 -6.01 11.21 4.11
C ASN A 120 -5.71 10.55 2.76
N GLU A 121 -5.43 9.25 2.80
CA GLU A 121 -5.37 8.38 1.62
C GLU A 121 -6.42 7.27 1.78
N THR A 122 -7.24 7.08 0.75
CA THR A 122 -8.12 5.92 0.63
C THR A 122 -7.38 4.84 -0.14
N ALA A 123 -7.23 3.69 0.45
CA ALA A 123 -6.72 2.47 -0.18
C ALA A 123 -7.56 1.31 0.33
N ASP A 124 -8.58 0.93 -0.44
CA ASP A 124 -9.47 -0.17 -0.12
C ASP A 124 -8.97 -1.45 -0.76
N PHE A 125 -9.23 -2.57 -0.10
CA PHE A 125 -8.96 -3.93 -0.56
C PHE A 125 -10.19 -4.78 -0.27
N ASN A 126 -11.10 -4.89 -1.25
CA ASN A 126 -12.38 -5.57 -1.11
C ASN A 126 -12.32 -6.96 -1.74
N PHE A 127 -12.98 -7.91 -1.12
CA PHE A 127 -13.08 -9.29 -1.58
C PHE A 127 -14.54 -9.65 -1.86
N ASP A 128 -14.77 -10.72 -2.62
CA ASP A 128 -16.12 -11.17 -3.01
C ASP A 128 -16.79 -12.05 -1.96
N LYS A 129 -16.00 -12.55 -1.00
CA LYS A 129 -16.48 -13.44 0.07
C LYS A 129 -15.84 -13.08 1.41
N ASP A 130 -16.38 -13.66 2.46
CA ASP A 130 -15.83 -13.57 3.82
C ASP A 130 -14.72 -14.61 4.00
N TYR A 131 -13.56 -14.31 3.42
CA TYR A 131 -12.40 -15.20 3.48
C TYR A 131 -11.73 -15.20 4.86
N GLN A 132 -11.05 -16.29 5.19
CA GLN A 132 -10.11 -16.33 6.31
C GLN A 132 -8.92 -15.41 6.02
N ALA A 133 -8.47 -14.73 7.06
CA ALA A 133 -7.31 -13.86 6.99
C ALA A 133 -6.37 -14.11 8.17
N PHE A 134 -5.07 -13.94 7.92
CA PHE A 134 -4.04 -13.86 8.94
C PHE A 134 -3.75 -12.39 9.21
N VAL A 135 -4.14 -11.92 10.40
CA VAL A 135 -4.21 -10.51 10.75
C VAL A 135 -3.17 -10.18 11.82
N PRO A 136 -2.16 -9.35 11.51
CA PRO A 136 -1.14 -8.92 12.46
C PRO A 136 -1.63 -7.71 13.27
N TYR A 137 -2.46 -7.93 14.29
CA TYR A 137 -2.97 -6.85 15.12
C TYR A 137 -1.89 -6.22 15.99
N ILE A 138 -1.96 -4.92 16.13
CA ILE A 138 -1.19 -4.18 17.12
C ILE A 138 -1.95 -4.26 18.46
N ASN A 139 -1.47 -5.05 19.37
CA ASN A 139 -2.18 -5.39 20.60
C ASN A 139 -1.75 -4.60 21.83
N ASP A 140 -0.70 -3.79 21.70
CA ASP A 140 -0.14 -3.09 22.85
C ASP A 140 -0.73 -1.69 22.99
N ASN A 141 -1.43 -1.46 24.08
CA ASN A 141 -2.03 -0.17 24.43
C ASN A 141 -1.40 0.48 25.67
N ARG A 142 -0.25 -0.01 26.12
CA ARG A 142 0.40 0.43 27.38
C ARG A 142 0.68 1.92 27.42
N ASN A 143 0.93 2.54 26.27
CA ASN A 143 1.27 3.96 26.18
C ASN A 143 0.08 4.85 25.78
N GLY A 144 -1.09 4.28 25.53
CA GLY A 144 -2.31 5.02 25.20
C GLY A 144 -2.35 5.70 23.83
N GLU A 145 -1.28 5.59 23.02
CA GLU A 145 -1.21 6.19 21.68
C GLU A 145 -1.35 5.11 20.61
N ARG A 146 -2.42 5.20 19.82
CA ARG A 146 -2.88 4.14 18.91
C ARG A 146 -1.85 3.72 17.83
N TYR A 147 -0.96 4.62 17.42
CA TYR A 147 -0.03 4.40 16.32
C TYR A 147 1.43 4.21 16.74
N CYS A 148 1.70 4.07 18.03
CA CYS A 148 3.06 3.93 18.57
C CYS A 148 3.50 2.49 18.79
N PHE A 149 2.70 1.51 18.44
CA PHE A 149 2.94 0.13 18.79
C PHE A 149 3.65 -0.64 17.70
N SER A 150 4.60 -1.47 18.11
CA SER A 150 5.20 -2.50 17.29
C SER A 150 4.35 -3.77 17.31
N PHE A 151 4.54 -4.61 16.30
CA PHE A 151 3.97 -5.94 16.26
C PHE A 151 5.03 -6.94 16.76
N GLU A 152 4.75 -7.56 17.90
CA GLU A 152 5.57 -8.61 18.53
C GLU A 152 4.66 -9.73 19.04
N SER A 153 3.77 -10.22 18.21
CA SER A 153 2.73 -11.18 18.54
C SER A 153 2.54 -12.21 17.44
N TYR A 154 1.65 -13.16 17.66
CA TYR A 154 1.20 -14.07 16.61
C TYR A 154 0.17 -13.36 15.72
N TYR A 155 0.04 -13.86 14.49
CA TYR A 155 -1.09 -13.49 13.62
C TYR A 155 -2.37 -14.13 14.16
N ASP A 156 -3.43 -13.34 14.22
CA ASP A 156 -4.76 -13.87 14.51
C ASP A 156 -5.37 -14.41 13.21
N GLU A 157 -5.98 -15.59 13.29
CA GLU A 157 -6.70 -16.20 12.19
C GLU A 157 -8.20 -15.98 12.38
N ALA A 158 -8.83 -15.22 11.47
CA ALA A 158 -10.25 -14.90 11.54
C ALA A 158 -10.84 -14.63 10.16
N PRO A 159 -12.15 -14.87 9.95
CA PRO A 159 -12.86 -14.35 8.80
C PRO A 159 -12.78 -12.81 8.75
N LEU A 160 -12.69 -12.21 7.57
CA LEU A 160 -12.65 -10.76 7.39
C LEU A 160 -13.77 -10.03 8.15
N SER A 161 -14.98 -10.58 8.12
CA SER A 161 -16.16 -10.02 8.83
C SER A 161 -16.01 -10.00 10.35
N LYS A 162 -15.09 -10.80 10.90
CA LYS A 162 -14.81 -10.92 12.34
C LYS A 162 -13.59 -10.14 12.78
N MET A 163 -12.90 -9.47 11.87
CA MET A 163 -11.83 -8.57 12.25
C MET A 163 -12.29 -7.53 13.28
N HIS A 164 -11.41 -7.22 14.22
CA HIS A 164 -11.67 -6.22 15.25
C HIS A 164 -11.86 -4.83 14.64
N THR A 165 -12.96 -4.16 14.94
CA THR A 165 -13.32 -2.86 14.35
C THR A 165 -12.56 -1.68 14.97
N ASP A 166 -12.04 -1.85 16.16
CA ASP A 166 -11.33 -0.84 16.96
C ASP A 166 -9.81 -1.02 16.96
N SER A 167 -9.33 -2.10 16.34
CA SER A 167 -7.92 -2.43 16.30
C SER A 167 -7.30 -2.07 14.95
N LEU A 168 -6.00 -1.79 14.98
CA LEU A 168 -5.17 -1.66 13.78
C LEU A 168 -4.41 -2.95 13.54
N SER A 169 -4.23 -3.30 12.28
CA SER A 169 -3.24 -4.29 11.86
C SER A 169 -2.15 -3.63 11.02
N ILE A 170 -0.95 -4.19 11.05
CA ILE A 170 0.14 -3.77 10.17
C ILE A 170 0.11 -4.57 8.86
N THR A 171 0.99 -4.25 7.94
CA THR A 171 1.31 -5.07 6.77
C THR A 171 2.52 -5.97 7.05
N PRO A 172 2.61 -7.18 6.44
CA PRO A 172 1.65 -7.76 5.50
C PRO A 172 0.44 -8.41 6.18
N LEU A 173 -0.75 -8.29 5.59
CA LEU A 173 -1.96 -9.01 5.94
C LEU A 173 -2.28 -10.00 4.83
N MET A 174 -2.53 -11.25 5.16
CA MET A 174 -2.83 -12.30 4.18
C MET A 174 -4.29 -12.73 4.24
N VAL A 175 -4.90 -12.87 3.07
CA VAL A 175 -6.26 -13.39 2.87
C VAL A 175 -6.17 -14.70 2.10
N CYS A 176 -6.74 -15.77 2.65
CA CYS A 176 -6.78 -17.10 2.05
C CYS A 176 -7.94 -17.20 1.08
N LEU A 177 -7.66 -17.22 -0.21
CA LEU A 177 -8.65 -17.31 -1.27
C LEU A 177 -9.01 -18.77 -1.58
N ASP A 178 -10.09 -18.97 -2.36
CA ASP A 178 -10.45 -20.30 -2.84
C ASP A 178 -9.33 -20.95 -3.67
N GLY A 179 -9.26 -22.26 -3.64
CA GLY A 179 -8.31 -23.05 -4.41
C GLY A 179 -6.86 -23.01 -3.90
N GLY A 180 -6.65 -22.60 -2.64
CA GLY A 180 -5.32 -22.53 -2.02
C GLY A 180 -4.50 -21.33 -2.45
N LYS A 181 -5.11 -20.36 -3.14
CA LYS A 181 -4.47 -19.08 -3.47
C LYS A 181 -4.45 -18.15 -2.26
N ASN A 182 -3.49 -17.24 -2.23
CA ASN A 182 -3.43 -16.19 -1.22
C ASN A 182 -3.35 -14.81 -1.88
N ALA A 183 -3.98 -13.83 -1.24
CA ALA A 183 -3.78 -12.42 -1.51
C ALA A 183 -3.08 -11.78 -0.31
N VAL A 184 -1.90 -11.19 -0.52
CA VAL A 184 -1.16 -10.54 0.57
C VAL A 184 -1.10 -9.04 0.32
N ILE A 185 -1.68 -8.29 1.25
CA ILE A 185 -1.69 -6.83 1.22
C ILE A 185 -0.43 -6.33 1.88
N MET A 186 0.36 -5.54 1.15
CA MET A 186 1.60 -4.97 1.63
C MET A 186 1.87 -3.60 0.98
N GLU A 187 2.97 -2.99 1.34
CA GLU A 187 3.45 -1.75 0.75
C GLU A 187 4.95 -1.83 0.43
N ALA A 188 5.42 -0.93 -0.43
CA ALA A 188 6.83 -0.84 -0.78
C ALA A 188 7.22 0.60 -1.09
N SER A 189 8.55 0.89 -1.07
CA SER A 189 9.08 2.24 -1.32
C SER A 189 8.53 3.28 -0.35
N LEU A 190 8.55 2.95 0.94
CA LEU A 190 8.04 3.80 2.01
C LEU A 190 9.07 4.88 2.37
N GLU A 191 9.09 5.97 1.59
CA GLU A 191 9.97 7.11 1.83
C GLU A 191 9.12 8.38 2.08
N HIS A 192 9.40 9.09 3.18
CA HIS A 192 8.77 10.37 3.54
C HIS A 192 7.23 10.33 3.58
N TYR A 193 6.67 9.21 3.96
CA TYR A 193 5.23 8.98 4.06
C TYR A 193 4.94 8.00 5.20
N PRO A 194 3.79 8.10 5.91
CA PRO A 194 3.49 7.16 6.99
C PRO A 194 3.26 5.75 6.46
N GLY A 195 3.67 4.75 7.23
CA GLY A 195 3.34 3.35 6.98
C GLY A 195 1.84 3.11 7.02
N MET A 196 1.38 2.18 6.19
CA MET A 196 -0.03 1.82 6.08
C MET A 196 -0.41 0.83 7.18
N PHE A 197 -1.33 1.23 8.05
CA PHE A 197 -2.11 0.32 8.87
C PHE A 197 -3.36 -0.12 8.10
N LEU A 198 -3.95 -1.23 8.51
CA LEU A 198 -5.19 -1.76 7.96
C LEU A 198 -6.25 -1.89 9.04
N THR A 199 -7.49 -1.58 8.67
CA THR A 199 -8.69 -1.82 9.48
C THR A 199 -9.73 -2.53 8.63
N VAL A 200 -10.70 -3.19 9.26
CA VAL A 200 -11.82 -3.75 8.51
C VAL A 200 -12.55 -2.65 7.74
N ASN A 201 -12.94 -2.92 6.50
CA ASN A 201 -13.77 -2.00 5.75
C ASN A 201 -15.20 -2.02 6.34
N PRO A 202 -15.68 -0.90 6.95
CA PRO A 202 -16.97 -0.89 7.64
C PRO A 202 -18.15 -1.00 6.71
N GLN A 203 -17.98 -0.72 5.42
CA GLN A 203 -19.05 -0.75 4.43
C GLN A 203 -19.32 -2.17 3.94
N THR A 204 -18.28 -2.93 3.62
CA THR A 204 -18.42 -4.27 3.06
C THR A 204 -18.26 -5.36 4.11
N ARG A 205 -17.43 -5.14 5.13
CA ARG A 205 -16.96 -6.15 6.10
C ARG A 205 -16.36 -7.42 5.46
N GLN A 206 -16.12 -7.37 4.17
CA GLN A 206 -15.44 -8.40 3.37
C GLN A 206 -14.19 -7.81 2.72
N GLY A 207 -13.56 -6.90 3.43
CA GLY A 207 -12.35 -6.23 2.97
C GLY A 207 -11.71 -5.43 4.08
N VAL A 208 -10.56 -4.86 3.75
CA VAL A 208 -9.82 -3.96 4.62
C VAL A 208 -9.59 -2.63 3.92
N GLN A 209 -9.38 -1.60 4.71
CA GLN A 209 -9.03 -0.28 4.25
C GLN A 209 -7.81 0.25 4.97
N ALA A 210 -7.07 1.14 4.31
CA ALA A 210 -5.92 1.78 4.90
C ALA A 210 -6.30 2.76 6.01
N ALA A 211 -5.44 2.84 7.02
CA ALA A 211 -5.43 3.87 8.04
C ALA A 211 -4.01 4.39 8.23
N PHE A 212 -3.86 5.69 8.46
CA PHE A 212 -2.56 6.32 8.56
C PHE A 212 -2.42 7.11 9.84
N ALA A 213 -1.24 7.03 10.47
CA ALA A 213 -0.92 7.85 11.61
C ALA A 213 -0.86 9.33 11.21
N PRO A 214 -1.50 10.23 11.97
CA PRO A 214 -1.28 11.65 11.79
C PRO A 214 0.19 12.02 12.03
N TYR A 215 0.68 13.03 11.31
CA TYR A 215 2.08 13.46 11.36
C TYR A 215 2.48 13.88 12.79
N PRO A 216 3.60 13.36 13.33
CA PRO A 216 4.07 13.75 14.68
C PRO A 216 4.64 15.17 14.64
N LEU A 217 4.14 16.03 15.53
CA LEU A 217 4.62 17.42 15.70
C LEU A 217 5.60 17.53 16.85
N GLU A 218 5.37 16.78 17.91
CA GLU A 218 6.22 16.74 19.10
C GLU A 218 6.37 15.28 19.55
N GLU A 219 7.57 14.91 19.94
CA GLU A 219 7.92 13.55 20.35
C GLU A 219 8.79 13.58 21.58
N ILE A 220 8.66 12.56 22.43
CA ILE A 220 9.57 12.30 23.56
C ILE A 220 10.19 10.92 23.42
N ILE A 221 11.40 10.79 23.95
CA ILE A 221 12.03 9.48 24.11
C ILE A 221 11.44 8.82 25.36
N GLY A 222 10.84 7.65 25.21
CA GLY A 222 10.16 6.93 26.28
C GLY A 222 10.09 5.42 26.04
N GLY A 223 9.13 4.78 26.70
CA GLY A 223 8.93 3.33 26.62
C GLY A 223 9.98 2.53 27.38
N HIS A 224 10.00 1.22 27.13
CA HIS A 224 10.97 0.32 27.75
C HIS A 224 12.40 0.69 27.34
N ASN A 225 13.28 0.84 28.31
CA ASN A 225 14.67 1.25 28.11
C ASN A 225 14.85 2.56 27.31
N ARG A 226 13.84 3.40 27.20
CA ARG A 226 13.86 4.65 26.43
C ARG A 226 14.19 4.44 24.94
N LEU A 227 13.72 3.36 24.36
CA LEU A 227 13.98 3.01 22.96
C LEU A 227 12.92 3.53 21.98
N ASN A 228 11.80 4.05 22.50
CA ASN A 228 10.69 4.48 21.67
C ASN A 228 10.64 5.99 21.55
N LEU A 229 10.35 6.48 20.34
CA LEU A 229 9.88 7.83 20.08
C LEU A 229 8.35 7.83 20.22
N ILE A 230 7.84 8.52 21.24
CA ILE A 230 6.41 8.58 21.53
C ILE A 230 5.90 9.94 21.14
N PRO A 231 5.02 10.06 20.11
CA PRO A 231 4.39 11.31 19.75
C PRO A 231 3.51 11.82 20.89
N THR A 232 3.77 13.04 21.35
CA THR A 232 2.98 13.74 22.38
C THR A 232 1.98 14.69 21.75
N LYS A 233 2.21 15.08 20.49
CA LYS A 233 1.31 15.92 19.72
C LYS A 233 1.34 15.53 18.25
N ARG A 234 0.16 15.41 17.67
CA ARG A 234 -0.01 15.10 16.25
C ARG A 234 -0.69 16.23 15.51
N ALA A 235 -0.44 16.30 14.22
CA ALA A 235 -1.08 17.23 13.30
C ALA A 235 -2.50 16.75 12.93
N ASP A 236 -3.21 17.59 12.19
CA ASP A 236 -4.48 17.28 11.53
C ASP A 236 -4.29 16.67 10.12
N TYR A 237 -3.07 16.20 9.80
CA TYR A 237 -2.69 15.66 8.51
C TYR A 237 -1.71 14.49 8.68
N ILE A 238 -1.58 13.66 7.63
CA ILE A 238 -0.72 12.46 7.67
C ILE A 238 0.65 12.68 7.05
N ALA A 239 0.77 13.55 6.04
CA ALA A 239 2.04 13.81 5.35
C ALA A 239 2.11 15.21 4.75
N ARG A 240 3.33 15.67 4.49
CA ARG A 240 3.64 16.81 3.62
C ARG A 240 4.28 16.28 2.35
N CYS A 241 3.71 16.67 1.22
CA CYS A 241 4.15 16.21 -0.09
C CYS A 241 4.40 17.40 -1.02
N ALA A 242 5.13 17.13 -2.09
CA ALA A 242 5.32 18.04 -3.20
C ALA A 242 5.31 17.22 -4.51
N LYS A 243 6.18 17.52 -5.44
CA LYS A 243 6.41 16.70 -6.63
C LYS A 243 7.22 15.47 -6.24
N GLN A 244 6.56 14.33 -6.07
CA GLN A 244 7.15 13.06 -5.65
C GLN A 244 6.31 11.85 -6.03
N GLU A 245 6.93 10.70 -6.03
CA GLU A 245 6.28 9.40 -6.07
C GLU A 245 5.87 9.02 -4.64
N LEU A 246 4.63 8.54 -4.47
CA LEU A 246 4.14 8.03 -3.19
C LEU A 246 4.42 6.52 -3.08
N PRO A 247 4.31 5.94 -1.88
CA PRO A 247 4.53 4.51 -1.69
C PRO A 247 3.62 3.64 -2.57
N TRP A 248 4.11 2.46 -2.93
CA TRP A 248 3.31 1.45 -3.60
C TRP A 248 2.36 0.78 -2.62
N ARG A 249 1.11 0.59 -3.05
CA ARG A 249 0.14 -0.30 -2.43
C ARG A 249 0.09 -1.58 -3.24
N VAL A 250 0.28 -2.70 -2.59
CA VAL A 250 0.61 -3.97 -3.24
C VAL A 250 -0.36 -5.05 -2.83
N VAL A 251 -0.78 -5.85 -3.80
CA VAL A 251 -1.44 -7.13 -3.57
C VAL A 251 -0.60 -8.20 -4.26
N LEU A 252 0.08 -8.99 -3.45
CA LEU A 252 0.75 -10.20 -3.90
C LEU A 252 -0.29 -11.30 -4.08
N VAL A 253 -0.16 -12.10 -5.13
CA VAL A 253 -1.01 -13.26 -5.42
C VAL A 253 -0.16 -14.49 -5.51
N THR A 254 -0.44 -15.50 -4.69
CA THR A 254 0.27 -16.79 -4.72
C THR A 254 -0.69 -17.94 -4.98
N GLU A 255 -0.24 -18.95 -5.67
CA GLU A 255 -0.98 -20.22 -5.90
C GLU A 255 -0.64 -21.27 -4.83
N LYS A 256 0.43 -21.04 -4.08
CA LYS A 256 0.94 -21.94 -3.03
C LYS A 256 1.64 -21.15 -1.93
N ASP A 257 1.55 -21.61 -0.70
CA ASP A 257 2.17 -20.96 0.47
C ASP A 257 3.70 -20.84 0.34
N THR A 258 4.34 -21.79 -0.30
CA THR A 258 5.80 -21.76 -0.51
C THR A 258 6.27 -20.55 -1.31
N GLN A 259 5.42 -19.97 -2.17
CA GLN A 259 5.72 -18.77 -2.94
C GLN A 259 5.80 -17.50 -2.08
N LEU A 260 5.21 -17.51 -0.88
CA LEU A 260 5.31 -16.40 0.08
C LEU A 260 6.77 -16.18 0.50
N ALA A 261 7.49 -17.26 0.80
CA ALA A 261 8.89 -17.18 1.25
C ALA A 261 9.84 -16.73 0.13
N ASP A 262 9.52 -17.03 -1.12
CA ASP A 262 10.35 -16.71 -2.28
C ASP A 262 9.97 -15.42 -3.01
N ASN A 263 9.03 -14.65 -2.47
CA ASN A 263 8.56 -13.44 -3.10
C ASN A 263 9.60 -12.31 -3.03
N ASP A 264 9.71 -11.53 -4.11
CA ASP A 264 10.65 -10.41 -4.27
C ASP A 264 9.94 -9.07 -4.54
N MET A 265 8.62 -8.99 -4.38
CA MET A 265 7.82 -7.83 -4.79
C MET A 265 8.30 -6.52 -4.13
N ALA A 266 8.66 -6.55 -2.85
CA ALA A 266 9.18 -5.37 -2.15
C ALA A 266 10.48 -4.87 -2.80
N GLN A 267 11.38 -5.78 -3.21
CA GLN A 267 12.63 -5.44 -3.86
C GLN A 267 12.42 -4.87 -5.27
N ARG A 268 11.49 -5.45 -6.03
CA ARG A 268 11.14 -4.99 -7.38
C ARG A 268 10.51 -3.60 -7.41
N LEU A 269 9.81 -3.22 -6.34
CA LEU A 269 9.12 -1.94 -6.24
C LEU A 269 9.93 -0.87 -5.48
N ALA A 270 10.95 -1.27 -4.75
CA ALA A 270 11.84 -0.36 -4.03
C ALA A 270 12.83 0.34 -4.98
N PRO A 271 13.33 1.52 -4.61
CA PRO A 271 14.49 2.10 -5.28
C PRO A 271 15.70 1.18 -5.22
N ALA A 272 16.55 1.25 -6.23
CA ALA A 272 17.82 0.50 -6.24
C ALA A 272 18.67 0.83 -5.00
N CYS A 273 19.36 -0.18 -4.47
CA CYS A 273 20.27 0.00 -3.35
C CYS A 273 21.36 1.04 -3.69
N ARG A 274 21.53 2.02 -2.84
CA ARG A 274 22.53 3.10 -3.00
C ARG A 274 23.81 2.87 -2.21
N ILE A 275 23.84 1.82 -1.39
CA ILE A 275 25.03 1.44 -0.62
C ILE A 275 26.06 0.88 -1.59
N LYS A 276 27.24 1.51 -1.67
CA LYS A 276 28.33 1.09 -2.56
C LYS A 276 29.37 0.22 -1.86
N ASP A 277 29.63 0.50 -0.61
CA ASP A 277 30.57 -0.26 0.22
C ASP A 277 29.80 -1.13 1.20
N ILE A 278 29.96 -2.43 1.08
CA ILE A 278 29.34 -3.48 1.91
C ILE A 278 30.38 -4.29 2.68
N SER A 279 31.60 -3.77 2.81
CA SER A 279 32.72 -4.47 3.45
C SER A 279 32.68 -4.51 4.98
N TRP A 280 31.72 -3.84 5.60
CA TRP A 280 31.51 -3.76 7.05
C TRP A 280 30.71 -4.91 7.62
#